data_62be1bbafeabb7f032e810f9ca89cf7b
#
_entry.id   62be1bbafeabb7f032e810f9ca89cf7b
#
_cell.length_a   1.000
_cell.length_b   1.000
_cell.length_c   1.000
_cell.angle_alpha   90.00
_cell.angle_beta   90.00
_cell.angle_gamma   90.00
#
_symmetry.space_group_name_H-M   'P 1'
#
loop_
_entity.id
_entity.type
_entity.pdbx_description
1 polymer ?
#
loop_
_entity_poly.entity_id
_entity_poly.type
_entity_poly.pdbx_seq_one_letter_code
_entity_poly.pdbx_strand_id
1 'polypeptide(L)'
;MKANSLNLLRRLVCVPTCAACKCKLSPFVDENELNHGIPCMCADCLKKWQTACIQMCHNCSRVASACTCMPVKKTFTQPSIPSLFFYHPDTSRAESKVIYTLKHKNDRDLFDFVALELYSKLEAMLGELDINGKDCIFTYIPRTRRALVKNGFDQGEMLCKRIASLAGAQTLPLLSRKITSREQKRLSKGERSKNAERSIFANTSLKGIGRDNGSSIEEITGGKTIIVVEDIITTGATIKRAVTCLRDKGAECVLVCAAARSEIATDKNRPNDK
;
A
#
# COMPACT_ATOMS: atom_id res chain seq x y z
N MET A 1 1.92 9.65 24.49
CA MET A 1 2.58 10.65 23.60
C MET A 1 1.84 11.98 23.75
N LYS A 2 2.53 13.04 24.20
CA LYS A 2 1.91 14.37 24.34
C LYS A 2 1.48 14.86 22.95
N ALA A 3 0.17 15.06 22.74
CA ALA A 3 -0.32 15.72 21.56
C ALA A 3 0.37 17.08 21.44
N ASN A 4 1.16 17.28 20.38
CA ASN A 4 1.86 18.53 20.16
C ASN A 4 0.82 19.65 20.07
N SER A 5 0.94 20.70 20.90
CA SER A 5 0.03 21.86 20.92
C SER A 5 -0.17 22.50 19.54
N LEU A 6 0.82 22.41 18.66
CA LEU A 6 0.74 22.78 17.24
C LEU A 6 -0.29 21.94 16.43
N ASN A 7 -0.41 20.65 16.71
CA ASN A 7 -1.42 19.80 16.06
C ASN A 7 -2.84 20.14 16.50
N LEU A 8 -3.01 20.49 17.76
CA LEU A 8 -4.30 20.92 18.29
C LEU A 8 -4.74 22.27 17.69
N LEU A 9 -3.84 23.26 17.63
CA LEU A 9 -4.11 24.55 16.98
C LEU A 9 -4.48 24.39 15.51
N ARG A 10 -3.76 23.52 14.78
CA ARG A 10 -4.10 23.20 13.37
C ARG A 10 -5.49 22.61 13.24
N ARG A 11 -5.91 21.71 14.14
CA ARG A 11 -7.24 21.09 14.13
C ARG A 11 -8.35 22.06 14.51
N LEU A 12 -8.07 23.06 15.34
CA LEU A 12 -9.03 24.10 15.68
C LEU A 12 -9.27 25.06 14.50
N VAL A 13 -8.22 25.36 13.72
CA VAL A 13 -8.32 26.25 12.55
C VAL A 13 -8.86 25.48 11.32
N CYS A 14 -8.39 24.27 11.10
CA CYS A 14 -8.82 23.39 10.00
C CYS A 14 -9.54 22.18 10.59
N VAL A 15 -10.85 22.29 10.81
CA VAL A 15 -11.67 21.20 11.37
C VAL A 15 -11.50 19.94 10.52
N PRO A 16 -10.97 18.84 11.08
CA PRO A 16 -10.77 17.60 10.36
C PRO A 16 -12.11 17.01 9.88
N THR A 17 -12.06 16.32 8.75
CA THR A 17 -13.24 15.66 8.19
C THR A 17 -13.00 14.17 8.07
N CYS A 18 -14.03 13.37 8.30
CA CYS A 18 -13.98 11.93 8.14
C CYS A 18 -13.50 11.54 6.74
N ALA A 19 -12.49 10.68 6.66
CA ALA A 19 -11.92 10.21 5.39
C ALA A 19 -12.94 9.49 4.50
N ALA A 20 -13.95 8.84 5.09
CA ALA A 20 -14.98 8.09 4.37
C ALA A 20 -16.22 8.94 4.05
N CYS A 21 -16.94 9.46 5.07
CA CYS A 21 -18.24 10.12 4.87
C CYS A 21 -18.17 11.65 4.79
N LYS A 22 -16.99 12.25 5.05
CA LYS A 22 -16.75 13.70 5.00
C LYS A 22 -17.46 14.52 6.08
N CYS A 23 -18.11 13.89 7.08
CA CYS A 23 -18.63 14.63 8.23
C CYS A 23 -17.48 15.31 8.99
N LYS A 24 -17.77 16.40 9.68
CA LYS A 24 -16.82 17.10 10.55
C LYS A 24 -16.49 16.21 11.75
N LEU A 25 -15.22 16.13 12.10
CA LEU A 25 -14.73 15.40 13.27
C LEU A 25 -14.50 16.41 14.41
N SER A 26 -14.59 15.93 15.66
CA SER A 26 -14.17 16.75 16.81
C SER A 26 -12.68 17.10 16.65
N PRO A 27 -12.30 18.37 16.91
CA PRO A 27 -10.88 18.74 16.99
C PRO A 27 -10.20 18.12 18.23
N PHE A 28 -11.00 17.77 19.24
CA PHE A 28 -10.57 17.10 20.46
C PHE A 28 -10.68 15.59 20.24
N VAL A 29 -9.57 14.91 20.44
CA VAL A 29 -9.49 13.45 20.35
C VAL A 29 -9.79 12.90 21.74
N ASP A 30 -10.85 12.12 21.88
CA ASP A 30 -11.01 11.27 23.04
C ASP A 30 -10.07 10.07 22.86
N GLU A 31 -9.05 9.97 23.71
CA GLU A 31 -8.03 8.90 23.62
C GLU A 31 -8.62 7.50 23.76
N ASN A 32 -9.84 7.38 24.28
CA ASN A 32 -10.55 6.12 24.47
C ASN A 32 -11.39 5.68 23.25
N GLU A 33 -11.71 6.57 22.32
CA GLU A 33 -12.58 6.27 21.17
C GLU A 33 -11.83 5.90 19.88
N LEU A 34 -10.51 6.07 19.81
CA LEU A 34 -9.79 5.97 18.54
C LEU A 34 -8.66 4.96 18.59
N ASN A 35 -8.67 4.04 17.63
CA ASN A 35 -7.51 3.21 17.34
C ASN A 35 -6.29 4.13 17.10
N HIS A 36 -5.24 3.96 17.90
CA HIS A 36 -3.97 4.69 17.82
C HIS A 36 -4.04 6.21 18.04
N GLY A 37 -5.15 6.78 18.53
CA GLY A 37 -5.26 8.22 18.81
C GLY A 37 -5.24 9.13 17.57
N ILE A 38 -5.51 8.60 16.37
CA ILE A 38 -5.48 9.35 15.11
C ILE A 38 -6.91 9.58 14.59
N PRO A 39 -7.46 10.82 14.67
CA PRO A 39 -8.82 11.11 14.26
C PRO A 39 -8.93 11.32 12.74
N CYS A 40 -8.99 10.25 11.98
CA CYS A 40 -9.19 10.33 10.53
C CYS A 40 -10.57 9.83 10.07
N MET A 41 -11.36 9.21 10.95
CA MET A 41 -12.71 8.72 10.68
C MET A 41 -13.64 8.97 11.87
N CYS A 42 -14.95 9.15 11.60
CA CYS A 42 -15.98 9.15 12.64
C CYS A 42 -16.21 7.72 13.15
N ALA A 43 -16.84 7.58 14.34
CA ALA A 43 -17.08 6.30 14.99
C ALA A 43 -17.81 5.28 14.08
N ASP A 44 -18.84 5.72 13.35
CA ASP A 44 -19.59 4.85 12.43
C ASP A 44 -18.73 4.33 11.27
N CYS A 45 -17.88 5.20 10.68
CA CYS A 45 -17.01 4.80 9.60
C CYS A 45 -15.85 3.93 10.10
N LEU A 46 -15.35 4.19 11.31
CA LEU A 46 -14.33 3.36 11.94
C LEU A 46 -14.87 1.96 12.23
N LYS A 47 -16.09 1.84 12.76
CA LYS A 47 -16.74 0.55 12.97
C LYS A 47 -16.90 -0.24 11.65
N LYS A 48 -17.32 0.43 10.56
CA LYS A 48 -17.41 -0.19 9.22
C LYS A 48 -16.03 -0.63 8.70
N TRP A 49 -15.00 0.18 8.91
CA TRP A 49 -13.61 -0.16 8.60
C TRP A 49 -13.16 -1.42 9.36
N GLN A 50 -13.37 -1.46 10.67
CA GLN A 50 -13.03 -2.62 11.51
C GLN A 50 -13.76 -3.88 11.04
N THR A 51 -15.06 -3.76 10.71
CA THR A 51 -15.85 -4.87 10.14
C THR A 51 -15.24 -5.37 8.82
N ALA A 52 -14.79 -4.46 7.94
CA ALA A 52 -14.12 -4.86 6.70
C ALA A 52 -12.78 -5.58 6.95
N CYS A 53 -12.02 -5.15 7.96
CA CYS A 53 -10.72 -5.77 8.32
C CYS A 53 -10.84 -7.21 8.84
N ILE A 54 -11.98 -7.59 9.42
CA ILE A 54 -12.24 -8.96 9.90
C ILE A 54 -13.04 -9.82 8.90
N GLN A 55 -13.40 -9.28 7.74
CA GLN A 55 -14.07 -10.03 6.69
C GLN A 55 -13.20 -11.18 6.20
N MET A 56 -13.79 -12.37 6.09
CA MET A 56 -13.08 -13.58 5.67
C MET A 56 -13.14 -13.80 4.17
N CYS A 57 -12.07 -14.36 3.61
CA CYS A 57 -12.00 -14.80 2.23
C CYS A 57 -12.97 -15.95 1.97
N HIS A 58 -13.74 -15.89 0.90
CA HIS A 58 -14.69 -16.96 0.52
C HIS A 58 -14.01 -18.28 0.16
N ASN A 59 -12.72 -18.26 -0.20
CA ASN A 59 -12.00 -19.46 -0.66
C ASN A 59 -11.21 -20.17 0.45
N CYS A 60 -10.64 -19.43 1.42
CA CYS A 60 -9.78 -20.02 2.46
C CYS A 60 -10.22 -19.69 3.89
N SER A 61 -11.35 -18.98 4.06
CA SER A 61 -11.93 -18.59 5.34
C SER A 61 -10.93 -17.89 6.28
N ARG A 62 -10.02 -17.11 5.73
CA ARG A 62 -9.04 -16.30 6.49
C ARG A 62 -9.25 -14.82 6.18
N VAL A 63 -8.92 -13.98 7.14
CA VAL A 63 -8.89 -12.51 6.96
C VAL A 63 -7.85 -12.10 5.91
N ALA A 64 -7.95 -10.89 5.36
CA ALA A 64 -7.11 -10.44 4.26
C ALA A 64 -5.61 -10.56 4.57
N SER A 65 -5.17 -10.23 5.80
CA SER A 65 -3.75 -10.30 6.21
C SER A 65 -3.18 -11.72 6.22
N ALA A 66 -4.00 -12.72 6.51
CA ALA A 66 -3.61 -14.12 6.61
C ALA A 66 -4.07 -14.97 5.41
N CYS A 67 -4.68 -14.35 4.40
CA CYS A 67 -5.24 -15.05 3.24
C CYS A 67 -4.13 -15.63 2.35
N THR A 68 -4.16 -16.94 2.15
CA THR A 68 -3.20 -17.69 1.33
C THR A 68 -3.57 -17.77 -0.16
N CYS A 69 -4.72 -17.22 -0.56
CA CYS A 69 -5.14 -17.12 -1.95
C CYS A 69 -4.33 -16.04 -2.67
N MET A 70 -3.20 -16.41 -3.26
CA MET A 70 -2.28 -15.47 -3.93
C MET A 70 -2.66 -15.27 -5.39
N PRO A 71 -2.70 -14.03 -5.90
CA PRO A 71 -3.02 -13.76 -7.30
C PRO A 71 -1.97 -14.32 -8.26
N VAL A 72 -0.73 -14.54 -7.78
CA VAL A 72 0.38 -15.07 -8.58
C VAL A 72 1.26 -15.95 -7.71
N LYS A 73 0.77 -17.15 -7.37
CA LYS A 73 1.39 -18.08 -6.42
C LYS A 73 2.89 -18.34 -6.60
N LYS A 74 3.37 -18.43 -7.84
CA LYS A 74 4.78 -18.76 -8.12
C LYS A 74 5.74 -17.55 -7.99
N THR A 75 5.23 -16.35 -7.75
CA THR A 75 6.06 -15.13 -7.69
C THR A 75 6.47 -14.77 -6.27
N PHE A 76 5.70 -15.18 -5.27
CA PHE A 76 5.92 -14.81 -3.88
C PHE A 76 6.47 -15.97 -3.07
N THR A 77 7.44 -15.68 -2.20
CA THR A 77 7.97 -16.63 -1.21
C THR A 77 7.21 -16.56 0.10
N GLN A 78 6.55 -15.43 0.38
CA GLN A 78 5.77 -15.23 1.59
C GLN A 78 4.46 -16.04 1.61
N PRO A 79 4.00 -16.48 2.79
CA PRO A 79 2.80 -17.32 2.93
C PRO A 79 1.49 -16.57 2.63
N SER A 80 1.45 -15.27 2.93
CA SER A 80 0.31 -14.36 2.71
C SER A 80 0.80 -12.98 2.31
N ILE A 81 -0.09 -12.11 1.81
CA ILE A 81 0.21 -10.70 1.60
C ILE A 81 -0.46 -9.93 2.74
N PRO A 82 0.30 -9.37 3.70
CA PRO A 82 -0.26 -8.50 4.73
C PRO A 82 -1.12 -7.42 4.09
N SER A 83 -2.41 -7.43 4.41
CA SER A 83 -3.40 -6.49 3.87
C SER A 83 -4.48 -6.25 4.91
N LEU A 84 -5.08 -5.06 4.91
CA LEU A 84 -6.07 -4.72 5.94
C LEU A 84 -7.42 -5.35 5.64
N PHE A 85 -7.86 -5.33 4.38
CA PHE A 85 -9.17 -5.86 3.99
C PHE A 85 -9.20 -6.29 2.52
N PHE A 86 -10.29 -6.98 2.15
CA PHE A 86 -10.58 -7.30 0.76
C PHE A 86 -11.22 -6.10 0.07
N TYR A 87 -10.58 -5.64 -1.01
CA TYR A 87 -11.05 -4.50 -1.79
C TYR A 87 -12.25 -4.86 -2.65
N HIS A 88 -13.29 -4.09 -2.50
CA HIS A 88 -14.46 -4.11 -3.38
C HIS A 88 -14.54 -2.78 -4.14
N PRO A 89 -14.80 -2.77 -5.45
CA PRO A 89 -14.88 -1.55 -6.24
C PRO A 89 -16.12 -0.69 -5.93
N ASP A 90 -17.01 -1.16 -5.07
CA ASP A 90 -18.18 -0.43 -4.61
C ASP A 90 -17.77 0.80 -3.79
N THR A 91 -18.01 1.98 -4.36
CA THR A 91 -17.67 3.27 -3.74
C THR A 91 -18.64 3.69 -2.63
N SER A 92 -19.71 2.93 -2.33
CA SER A 92 -20.60 3.18 -1.21
C SER A 92 -19.98 2.78 0.14
N ARG A 93 -19.06 1.81 0.12
CA ARG A 93 -18.42 1.21 1.30
C ARG A 93 -17.40 2.16 1.93
N ALA A 94 -17.32 2.17 3.26
CA ALA A 94 -16.44 3.08 4.00
C ALA A 94 -14.96 2.84 3.67
N GLU A 95 -14.51 1.58 3.64
CA GLU A 95 -13.12 1.20 3.33
C GLU A 95 -12.73 1.59 1.89
N SER A 96 -13.63 1.47 0.92
CA SER A 96 -13.39 1.90 -0.46
C SER A 96 -13.25 3.42 -0.57
N LYS A 97 -14.05 4.18 0.21
CA LYS A 97 -13.94 5.64 0.30
C LYS A 97 -12.64 6.09 0.98
N VAL A 98 -12.19 5.37 1.99
CA VAL A 98 -10.90 5.60 2.64
C VAL A 98 -9.76 5.44 1.63
N ILE A 99 -9.72 4.34 0.88
CA ILE A 99 -8.73 4.13 -0.17
C ILE A 99 -8.83 5.20 -1.27
N TYR A 100 -10.04 5.59 -1.67
CA TYR A 100 -10.22 6.70 -2.61
C TYR A 100 -9.62 8.00 -2.06
N THR A 101 -9.86 8.31 -0.78
CA THR A 101 -9.29 9.50 -0.13
C THR A 101 -7.76 9.42 -0.07
N LEU A 102 -7.18 8.27 0.27
CA LEU A 102 -5.74 8.01 0.26
C LEU A 102 -5.11 8.29 -1.12
N LYS A 103 -5.83 7.96 -2.20
CA LYS A 103 -5.37 8.18 -3.59
C LYS A 103 -5.42 9.64 -4.04
N HIS A 104 -6.32 10.44 -3.48
CA HIS A 104 -6.65 11.76 -4.02
C HIS A 104 -6.42 12.93 -3.07
N LYS A 105 -6.17 12.67 -1.78
CA LYS A 105 -5.87 13.68 -0.77
C LYS A 105 -4.59 13.35 -0.04
N ASN A 106 -3.71 14.33 0.10
CA ASN A 106 -2.53 14.23 0.97
C ASN A 106 -2.95 14.49 2.42
N ASP A 107 -3.69 13.56 3.00
CA ASP A 107 -4.19 13.60 4.37
C ASP A 107 -3.21 12.87 5.29
N ARG A 108 -2.44 13.62 6.07
CA ARG A 108 -1.38 13.08 6.94
C ARG A 108 -1.97 12.08 7.94
N ASP A 109 -3.04 12.46 8.63
CA ASP A 109 -3.63 11.65 9.70
C ASP A 109 -4.15 10.32 9.13
N LEU A 110 -4.73 10.36 7.93
CA LEU A 110 -5.17 9.15 7.23
C LEU A 110 -4.00 8.23 6.84
N PHE A 111 -2.91 8.80 6.31
CA PHE A 111 -1.72 8.01 5.98
C PHE A 111 -1.08 7.40 7.22
N ASP A 112 -1.00 8.15 8.32
CA ASP A 112 -0.44 7.66 9.58
C ASP A 112 -1.29 6.52 10.15
N PHE A 113 -2.63 6.65 10.13
CA PHE A 113 -3.56 5.60 10.55
C PHE A 113 -3.40 4.33 9.71
N VAL A 114 -3.47 4.44 8.37
CA VAL A 114 -3.37 3.28 7.48
C VAL A 114 -1.99 2.62 7.58
N ALA A 115 -0.93 3.41 7.77
CA ALA A 115 0.42 2.89 7.94
C ALA A 115 0.57 2.08 9.24
N LEU A 116 0.03 2.56 10.36
CA LEU A 116 0.05 1.86 11.64
C LEU A 116 -0.69 0.52 11.56
N GLU A 117 -1.91 0.55 11.02
CA GLU A 117 -2.72 -0.67 10.83
C GLU A 117 -2.00 -1.69 9.94
N LEU A 118 -1.42 -1.24 8.82
CA LEU A 118 -0.72 -2.13 7.89
C LEU A 118 0.60 -2.63 8.46
N TYR A 119 1.35 -1.78 9.18
CA TYR A 119 2.60 -2.17 9.82
C TYR A 119 2.39 -3.27 10.85
N SER A 120 1.33 -3.21 11.66
CA SER A 120 1.04 -4.26 12.64
C SER A 120 0.84 -5.64 11.99
N LYS A 121 0.24 -5.69 10.77
CA LYS A 121 0.07 -6.95 10.01
C LYS A 121 1.38 -7.41 9.36
N LEU A 122 2.17 -6.46 8.88
CA LEU A 122 3.49 -6.73 8.31
C LEU A 122 4.46 -7.23 9.38
N GLU A 123 4.51 -6.57 10.53
CA GLU A 123 5.37 -6.93 11.67
C GLU A 123 5.10 -8.36 12.15
N ALA A 124 3.82 -8.74 12.27
CA ALA A 124 3.44 -10.12 12.62
C ALA A 124 4.01 -11.14 11.61
N MET A 125 3.89 -10.86 10.29
CA MET A 125 4.46 -11.74 9.26
C MET A 125 5.99 -11.76 9.29
N LEU A 126 6.64 -10.62 9.50
CA LEU A 126 8.10 -10.55 9.60
C LEU A 126 8.60 -11.36 10.80
N GLY A 127 7.89 -11.32 11.95
CA GLY A 127 8.18 -12.16 13.12
C GLY A 127 8.04 -13.65 12.83
N GLU A 128 7.01 -14.07 12.06
CA GLU A 128 6.85 -15.47 11.63
C GLU A 128 7.98 -15.94 10.70
N LEU A 129 8.60 -15.02 9.95
CA LEU A 129 9.71 -15.31 9.04
C LEU A 129 11.10 -15.10 9.67
N ASP A 130 11.16 -14.73 10.94
CA ASP A 130 12.40 -14.36 11.67
C ASP A 130 13.19 -13.24 10.97
N ILE A 131 12.46 -12.26 10.42
CA ILE A 131 13.03 -11.10 9.72
C ILE A 131 12.88 -9.85 10.58
N ASN A 132 14.00 -9.17 10.85
CA ASN A 132 13.97 -7.88 11.53
C ASN A 132 13.64 -6.76 10.54
N GLY A 133 12.54 -6.04 10.79
CA GLY A 133 12.09 -4.93 9.92
C GLY A 133 13.12 -3.82 9.71
N LYS A 134 14.02 -3.59 10.69
CA LYS A 134 15.09 -2.57 10.61
C LYS A 134 16.12 -2.88 9.51
N ASP A 135 16.33 -4.16 9.25
CA ASP A 135 17.31 -4.62 8.27
C ASP A 135 16.73 -4.71 6.85
N CYS A 136 15.44 -4.39 6.70
CA CYS A 136 14.76 -4.36 5.42
C CYS A 136 14.95 -3.05 4.68
N ILE A 137 14.79 -3.10 3.35
CA ILE A 137 14.66 -1.94 2.49
C ILE A 137 13.21 -1.85 2.02
N PHE A 138 12.56 -0.73 2.30
CA PHE A 138 11.21 -0.48 1.84
C PHE A 138 11.23 0.24 0.50
N THR A 139 10.36 -0.21 -0.40
CA THR A 139 10.16 0.44 -1.71
C THR A 139 8.67 0.44 -2.07
N TYR A 140 8.32 1.19 -3.09
CA TYR A 140 6.94 1.35 -3.53
C TYR A 140 6.86 1.31 -5.05
N ILE A 141 5.64 1.08 -5.57
CA ILE A 141 5.38 1.15 -7.00
C ILE A 141 5.01 2.58 -7.37
N PRO A 142 5.84 3.27 -8.19
CA PRO A 142 5.61 4.68 -8.50
C PRO A 142 4.31 4.87 -9.29
N ARG A 143 3.62 5.98 -9.02
CA ARG A 143 2.48 6.44 -9.82
C ARG A 143 2.89 6.80 -11.23
N THR A 144 1.92 6.81 -12.14
CA THR A 144 2.13 7.42 -13.46
C THR A 144 2.34 8.93 -13.32
N ARG A 145 3.19 9.53 -14.20
CA ARG A 145 3.41 10.98 -14.21
C ARG A 145 2.12 11.79 -14.28
N ARG A 146 1.13 11.30 -15.05
CA ARG A 146 -0.19 11.95 -15.12
C ARG A 146 -0.90 11.98 -13.77
N ALA A 147 -0.82 10.90 -13.00
CA ALA A 147 -1.42 10.82 -11.66
C ALA A 147 -0.67 11.70 -10.66
N LEU A 148 0.67 11.78 -10.75
CA LEU A 148 1.48 12.70 -9.93
C LEU A 148 1.11 14.15 -10.19
N VAL A 149 1.03 14.57 -11.47
CA VAL A 149 0.64 15.93 -11.83
C VAL A 149 -0.78 16.25 -11.36
N LYS A 150 -1.71 15.29 -11.48
CA LYS A 150 -3.11 15.49 -11.06
C LYS A 150 -3.28 15.63 -9.54
N ASN A 151 -2.55 14.84 -8.75
CA ASN A 151 -2.77 14.74 -7.31
C ASN A 151 -1.70 15.46 -6.48
N GLY A 152 -0.55 15.82 -7.07
CA GLY A 152 0.54 16.53 -6.40
C GLY A 152 1.41 15.65 -5.49
N PHE A 153 1.12 14.33 -5.37
CA PHE A 153 1.88 13.41 -4.51
C PHE A 153 1.76 11.95 -5.00
N ASP A 154 2.67 11.10 -4.51
CA ASP A 154 2.62 9.64 -4.69
C ASP A 154 2.14 8.97 -3.40
N GLN A 155 0.95 8.34 -3.46
CA GLN A 155 0.39 7.67 -2.27
C GLN A 155 1.21 6.45 -1.85
N GLY A 156 1.79 5.72 -2.81
CA GLY A 156 2.65 4.57 -2.52
C GLY A 156 3.91 5.01 -1.78
N GLU A 157 4.56 6.09 -2.22
CA GLU A 157 5.69 6.70 -1.54
C GLU A 157 5.34 7.16 -0.13
N MET A 158 4.22 7.88 0.00
CA MET A 158 3.77 8.42 1.29
C MET A 158 3.48 7.32 2.31
N LEU A 159 2.81 6.25 1.89
CA LEU A 159 2.52 5.09 2.74
C LEU A 159 3.80 4.33 3.08
N CYS A 160 4.64 4.07 2.09
CA CYS A 160 5.91 3.35 2.24
C CYS A 160 6.84 4.03 3.25
N LYS A 161 7.03 5.35 3.14
CA LYS A 161 7.86 6.12 4.08
C LYS A 161 7.39 6.02 5.53
N ARG A 162 6.08 6.01 5.76
CA ARG A 162 5.52 5.88 7.10
C ARG A 162 5.72 4.49 7.68
N ILE A 163 5.46 3.45 6.89
CA ILE A 163 5.65 2.07 7.31
C ILE A 163 7.13 1.80 7.59
N ALA A 164 8.03 2.25 6.72
CA ALA A 164 9.47 2.14 6.93
C ALA A 164 9.94 2.87 8.20
N SER A 165 9.39 4.06 8.48
CA SER A 165 9.68 4.80 9.71
C SER A 165 9.23 4.05 10.97
N LEU A 166 8.08 3.37 10.93
CA LEU A 166 7.59 2.52 12.03
C LEU A 166 8.51 1.31 12.25
N ALA A 167 9.02 0.73 11.17
CA ALA A 167 9.99 -0.37 11.21
C ALA A 167 11.41 0.08 11.65
N GLY A 168 11.70 1.38 11.69
CA GLY A 168 13.07 1.90 11.87
C GLY A 168 13.98 1.64 10.66
N ALA A 169 13.40 1.47 9.47
CA ALA A 169 14.08 1.12 8.22
C ALA A 169 14.13 2.28 7.23
N GLN A 170 14.93 2.13 6.19
CA GLN A 170 15.02 3.11 5.11
C GLN A 170 14.03 2.84 3.96
N THR A 171 13.61 3.90 3.29
CA THR A 171 12.84 3.83 2.04
C THR A 171 13.73 4.21 0.88
N LEU A 172 13.79 3.36 -0.15
CA LEU A 172 14.52 3.64 -1.39
C LEU A 172 13.59 3.48 -2.60
N PRO A 173 13.63 4.39 -3.59
CA PRO A 173 12.85 4.29 -4.82
C PRO A 173 13.50 3.31 -5.79
N LEU A 174 13.48 2.01 -5.47
CA LEU A 174 14.11 0.95 -6.28
C LEU A 174 13.40 0.71 -7.62
N LEU A 175 12.17 1.20 -7.77
CA LEU A 175 11.35 1.03 -8.96
C LEU A 175 11.06 2.36 -9.64
N SER A 176 10.97 2.34 -10.97
CA SER A 176 10.55 3.45 -11.80
C SER A 176 9.42 3.03 -12.75
N ARG A 177 8.64 4.01 -13.20
CA ARG A 177 7.60 3.80 -14.20
C ARG A 177 7.89 4.66 -15.43
N LYS A 178 8.13 4.00 -16.59
CA LYS A 178 8.29 4.70 -17.86
C LYS A 178 6.91 5.07 -18.44
N ILE A 179 6.86 6.22 -19.09
CA ILE A 179 5.68 6.64 -19.85
C ILE A 179 5.67 5.81 -21.12
N THR A 180 4.70 4.90 -21.25
CA THR A 180 4.41 4.29 -22.53
C THR A 180 3.64 5.32 -23.38
N SER A 181 4.31 5.80 -24.43
CA SER A 181 3.81 6.87 -25.28
C SER A 181 2.55 6.46 -26.05
N ARG A 182 1.72 7.48 -26.36
CA ARG A 182 0.69 7.64 -27.41
C ARG A 182 -0.28 6.50 -27.77
N GLU A 183 0.05 5.20 -27.58
CA GLU A 183 -0.81 4.09 -27.99
C GLU A 183 -1.99 3.79 -27.05
N GLN A 184 -2.02 4.34 -25.84
CA GLN A 184 -3.04 4.05 -24.83
C GLN A 184 -4.48 4.48 -25.18
N LYS A 185 -4.67 5.36 -26.15
CA LYS A 185 -6.00 5.83 -26.53
C LYS A 185 -6.81 4.82 -27.36
N ARG A 186 -6.15 3.80 -27.93
CA ARG A 186 -6.77 2.79 -28.80
C ARG A 186 -6.84 1.38 -28.21
N LEU A 187 -6.32 1.18 -26.99
CA LEU A 187 -6.22 -0.14 -26.38
C LEU A 187 -7.49 -0.53 -25.62
N SER A 188 -7.86 -1.80 -25.71
CA SER A 188 -8.90 -2.43 -24.90
C SER A 188 -8.54 -2.44 -23.41
N LYS A 189 -9.51 -2.69 -22.53
CA LYS A 189 -9.31 -2.72 -21.08
C LYS A 189 -8.23 -3.74 -20.67
N GLY A 190 -8.15 -4.90 -21.33
CA GLY A 190 -7.16 -5.93 -21.08
C GLY A 190 -5.74 -5.58 -21.55
N GLU A 191 -5.62 -4.89 -22.69
CA GLU A 191 -4.34 -4.42 -23.20
C GLU A 191 -3.77 -3.25 -22.39
N ARG A 192 -4.63 -2.40 -21.81
CA ARG A 192 -4.22 -1.35 -20.87
C ARG A 192 -3.58 -1.93 -19.60
N SER A 193 -4.13 -3.04 -19.08
CA SER A 193 -3.55 -3.74 -17.93
C SER A 193 -2.16 -4.28 -18.27
N LYS A 194 -2.00 -5.00 -19.37
CA LYS A 194 -0.71 -5.55 -19.84
C LYS A 194 0.34 -4.46 -20.08
N ASN A 195 -0.06 -3.30 -20.61
CA ASN A 195 0.86 -2.18 -20.83
C ASN A 195 1.24 -1.47 -19.53
N ALA A 196 0.33 -1.35 -18.57
CA ALA A 196 0.64 -0.81 -17.25
C ALA A 196 1.70 -1.65 -16.53
N GLU A 197 1.62 -2.99 -16.65
CA GLU A 197 2.60 -3.92 -16.11
C GLU A 197 3.99 -3.75 -16.76
N ARG A 198 4.04 -3.67 -18.08
CA ARG A 198 5.29 -3.47 -18.84
C ARG A 198 5.94 -2.10 -18.59
N SER A 199 5.26 -1.19 -17.93
CA SER A 199 5.78 0.15 -17.62
C SER A 199 6.69 0.20 -16.39
N ILE A 200 6.76 -0.87 -15.57
CA ILE A 200 7.56 -0.90 -14.34
C ILE A 200 8.94 -1.51 -14.63
N PHE A 201 9.97 -0.82 -14.14
CA PHE A 201 11.36 -1.17 -14.26
C PHE A 201 12.10 -0.96 -12.94
N ALA A 202 13.12 -1.77 -12.67
CA ALA A 202 14.06 -1.47 -11.61
C ALA A 202 14.92 -0.25 -12.01
N ASN A 203 15.20 0.63 -11.05
CA ASN A 203 16.14 1.74 -11.26
C ASN A 203 17.56 1.20 -11.47
N THR A 204 18.26 1.72 -12.44
CA THR A 204 19.63 1.28 -12.78
C THR A 204 20.68 1.96 -11.90
N SER A 205 20.35 3.03 -11.25
CA SER A 205 21.21 3.70 -10.26
C SER A 205 20.38 4.60 -9.35
N LEU A 206 20.80 4.76 -8.12
CA LEU A 206 20.18 5.66 -7.13
C LEU A 206 20.97 6.98 -6.99
N LYS A 207 21.43 7.54 -8.10
CA LYS A 207 22.17 8.81 -8.11
C LYS A 207 21.38 9.88 -7.34
N GLY A 208 22.02 10.46 -6.34
CA GLY A 208 21.44 11.53 -5.52
C GLY A 208 20.59 11.06 -4.33
N ILE A 209 20.52 9.75 -4.04
CA ILE A 209 19.82 9.21 -2.89
C ILE A 209 20.84 8.54 -1.96
N GLY A 210 21.15 9.19 -0.84
CA GLY A 210 22.14 8.71 0.12
C GLY A 210 23.57 9.13 -0.17
N ARG A 211 24.49 8.74 0.71
CA ARG A 211 25.91 9.12 0.66
C ARG A 211 26.73 8.39 -0.42
N ASP A 212 26.13 7.41 -1.11
CA ASP A 212 26.84 6.57 -2.06
C ASP A 212 26.68 7.08 -3.49
N ASN A 213 27.78 7.64 -3.99
CA ASN A 213 27.92 8.11 -5.37
C ASN A 213 27.94 6.92 -6.34
N GLY A 214 26.79 6.31 -6.60
CA GLY A 214 26.64 5.43 -7.74
C GLY A 214 26.64 3.93 -7.49
N SER A 215 26.36 3.47 -6.26
CA SER A 215 26.13 2.05 -5.99
C SER A 215 25.04 1.46 -6.89
N SER A 216 25.28 0.28 -7.42
CA SER A 216 24.29 -0.45 -8.22
C SER A 216 23.13 -0.95 -7.33
N ILE A 217 21.99 -1.31 -7.93
CA ILE A 217 20.89 -1.90 -7.15
C ILE A 217 21.35 -3.22 -6.51
N GLU A 218 22.17 -3.98 -7.21
CA GLU A 218 22.76 -5.22 -6.73
C GLU A 218 23.56 -5.01 -5.44
N GLU A 219 24.40 -3.97 -5.40
CA GLU A 219 25.19 -3.61 -4.20
C GLU A 219 24.30 -3.18 -3.04
N ILE A 220 23.22 -2.42 -3.34
CA ILE A 220 22.31 -1.91 -2.31
C ILE A 220 21.40 -3.01 -1.77
N THR A 221 20.97 -3.94 -2.62
CA THR A 221 19.98 -4.97 -2.28
C THR A 221 20.60 -6.30 -1.91
N GLY A 222 21.89 -6.48 -2.13
CA GLY A 222 22.61 -7.73 -1.83
C GLY A 222 22.39 -8.17 -0.38
N GLY A 223 21.82 -9.36 -0.18
CA GLY A 223 21.56 -9.97 1.11
C GLY A 223 20.48 -9.28 1.96
N LYS A 224 19.77 -8.27 1.45
CA LYS A 224 18.69 -7.58 2.19
C LYS A 224 17.32 -7.98 1.71
N THR A 225 16.39 -8.10 2.66
CA THR A 225 14.97 -8.25 2.36
C THR A 225 14.39 -6.93 1.86
N ILE A 226 13.74 -6.97 0.69
CA ILE A 226 13.04 -5.82 0.12
C ILE A 226 11.55 -5.96 0.38
N ILE A 227 10.92 -4.91 0.92
CA ILE A 227 9.48 -4.86 1.14
C ILE A 227 8.86 -3.87 0.16
N VAL A 228 8.01 -4.38 -0.74
CA VAL A 228 7.25 -3.57 -1.70
C VAL A 228 5.91 -3.21 -1.10
N VAL A 229 5.66 -1.91 -0.95
CA VAL A 229 4.40 -1.36 -0.43
C VAL A 229 3.51 -0.90 -1.57
N GLU A 230 2.23 -1.29 -1.53
CA GLU A 230 1.21 -0.90 -2.51
C GLU A 230 -0.07 -0.45 -1.80
N ASP A 231 -0.91 0.34 -2.45
CA ASP A 231 -2.22 0.72 -1.92
C ASP A 231 -3.26 -0.40 -2.15
N ILE A 232 -3.37 -0.92 -3.36
CA ILE A 232 -4.31 -2.00 -3.70
C ILE A 232 -3.66 -3.02 -4.63
N ILE A 233 -3.76 -4.29 -4.28
CA ILE A 233 -3.43 -5.40 -5.15
C ILE A 233 -4.72 -6.00 -5.71
N THR A 234 -4.93 -5.90 -7.02
CA THR A 234 -6.07 -6.51 -7.72
C THR A 234 -5.67 -7.84 -8.38
N THR A 235 -5.27 -7.83 -9.63
CA THR A 235 -4.80 -9.04 -10.35
C THR A 235 -3.39 -9.48 -9.93
N GLY A 236 -2.67 -8.65 -9.22
CA GLY A 236 -1.28 -8.88 -8.81
C GLY A 236 -0.24 -8.72 -9.93
N ALA A 237 -0.66 -8.37 -11.13
CA ALA A 237 0.23 -8.29 -12.29
C ALA A 237 1.29 -7.19 -12.16
N THR A 238 0.92 -6.04 -11.63
CA THR A 238 1.83 -4.93 -11.32
C THR A 238 2.89 -5.34 -10.28
N ILE A 239 2.45 -5.97 -9.21
CA ILE A 239 3.33 -6.50 -8.14
C ILE A 239 4.23 -7.60 -8.68
N LYS A 240 3.70 -8.54 -9.48
CA LYS A 240 4.52 -9.57 -10.13
C LYS A 240 5.67 -8.94 -10.90
N ARG A 241 5.39 -7.93 -11.73
CA ARG A 241 6.42 -7.23 -12.50
C ARG A 241 7.45 -6.56 -11.59
N ALA A 242 7.00 -5.88 -10.53
CA ALA A 242 7.89 -5.24 -9.57
C ALA A 242 8.84 -6.25 -8.91
N VAL A 243 8.31 -7.35 -8.39
CA VAL A 243 9.11 -8.44 -7.79
C VAL A 243 10.10 -9.03 -8.78
N THR A 244 9.66 -9.32 -10.02
CA THR A 244 10.56 -9.83 -11.08
C THR A 244 11.68 -8.83 -11.34
N CYS A 245 11.38 -7.54 -11.53
CA CYS A 245 12.41 -6.52 -11.78
C CYS A 245 13.45 -6.40 -10.66
N LEU A 246 13.01 -6.54 -9.39
CA LEU A 246 13.92 -6.48 -8.25
C LEU A 246 14.82 -7.72 -8.19
N ARG A 247 14.24 -8.91 -8.42
CA ARG A 247 15.01 -10.16 -8.45
C ARG A 247 16.00 -10.22 -9.61
N ASP A 248 15.61 -9.73 -10.79
CA ASP A 248 16.50 -9.61 -11.95
C ASP A 248 17.71 -8.68 -11.67
N LYS A 249 17.64 -7.91 -10.57
CA LYS A 249 18.65 -6.98 -10.09
C LYS A 249 19.33 -7.43 -8.78
N GLY A 250 19.27 -8.71 -8.47
CA GLY A 250 19.99 -9.31 -7.37
C GLY A 250 19.26 -9.33 -6.02
N ALA A 251 17.97 -8.92 -5.97
CA ALA A 251 17.19 -9.03 -4.75
C ALA A 251 16.88 -10.50 -4.44
N GLU A 252 17.43 -11.06 -3.37
CA GLU A 252 17.23 -12.45 -2.96
C GLU A 252 15.83 -12.64 -2.33
N CYS A 253 15.45 -11.77 -1.41
CA CYS A 253 14.17 -11.82 -0.74
C CYS A 253 13.34 -10.57 -1.04
N VAL A 254 12.17 -10.77 -1.66
CA VAL A 254 11.21 -9.68 -1.95
C VAL A 254 9.87 -10.07 -1.35
N LEU A 255 9.43 -9.30 -0.36
CA LEU A 255 8.14 -9.38 0.28
C LEU A 255 7.24 -8.23 -0.17
N VAL A 256 5.93 -8.39 0.04
CA VAL A 256 4.93 -7.43 -0.41
C VAL A 256 3.90 -7.21 0.68
N CYS A 257 3.46 -5.98 0.88
CA CYS A 257 2.27 -5.64 1.66
C CYS A 257 1.41 -4.60 0.93
N ALA A 258 0.13 -4.55 1.24
CA ALA A 258 -0.79 -3.60 0.62
C ALA A 258 -1.91 -3.18 1.58
N ALA A 259 -2.40 -1.94 1.48
CA ALA A 259 -3.53 -1.53 2.30
C ALA A 259 -4.78 -2.37 2.01
N ALA A 260 -4.99 -2.77 0.75
CA ALA A 260 -6.09 -3.64 0.37
C ALA A 260 -5.71 -4.63 -0.73
N ARG A 261 -6.45 -5.73 -0.84
CA ARG A 261 -6.29 -6.71 -1.92
C ARG A 261 -7.64 -7.21 -2.41
N SER A 262 -7.77 -7.51 -3.69
CA SER A 262 -8.97 -8.18 -4.20
C SER A 262 -8.96 -9.66 -3.81
N GLU A 263 -10.15 -10.22 -3.59
CA GLU A 263 -10.31 -11.66 -3.54
C GLU A 263 -10.02 -12.27 -4.91
N ILE A 264 -9.48 -13.47 -4.90
CA ILE A 264 -9.24 -14.22 -6.14
C ILE A 264 -10.48 -15.06 -6.43
N ALA A 265 -11.16 -14.78 -7.53
CA ALA A 265 -12.21 -15.65 -8.03
C ALA A 265 -11.60 -17.03 -8.36
N THR A 266 -12.08 -18.08 -7.74
CA THR A 266 -11.83 -19.45 -8.23
C THR A 266 -12.73 -19.70 -9.42
N ASP A 267 -12.33 -20.61 -10.34
CA ASP A 267 -13.12 -20.94 -11.54
C ASP A 267 -14.57 -21.40 -11.24
N LYS A 268 -14.87 -21.73 -9.97
CA LYS A 268 -16.24 -22.06 -9.51
C LYS A 268 -17.18 -20.86 -9.39
N ASN A 269 -16.66 -19.63 -9.35
CA ASN A 269 -17.43 -18.40 -9.14
C ASN A 269 -17.24 -17.36 -10.28
N ARG A 270 -16.84 -17.78 -11.46
CA ARG A 270 -16.94 -16.91 -12.65
C ARG A 270 -18.42 -16.78 -13.00
N PRO A 271 -19.03 -15.59 -12.96
CA PRO A 271 -20.30 -15.39 -13.64
C PRO A 271 -20.08 -15.79 -15.10
N ASN A 272 -20.93 -16.68 -15.61
CA ASN A 272 -20.98 -16.99 -17.04
C ASN A 272 -21.28 -15.68 -17.77
N ASP A 273 -20.25 -15.06 -18.35
CA ASP A 273 -20.42 -14.03 -19.38
C ASP A 273 -21.06 -14.73 -20.60
N LYS A 274 -22.39 -14.66 -20.65
CA LYS A 274 -23.17 -14.89 -21.87
C LYS A 274 -23.46 -13.55 -22.52
#